data_ee4fe2d9ab9b1841726b862326a56cb2
#
_entry.id   ee4fe2d9ab9b1841726b862326a56cb2
#
_cell.length_a   1.000
_cell.length_b   1.000
_cell.length_c   1.000
_cell.angle_alpha   90.00
_cell.angle_beta   90.00
_cell.angle_gamma   90.00
#
_symmetry.space_group_name_H-M   'P 1'
#
loop_
_entity.id
_entity.type
_entity.pdbx_description
1 polymer ?
#
loop_
_entity_poly.entity_id
_entity_poly.type
_entity_poly.pdbx_seq_one_letter_code
_entity_poly.pdbx_strand_id
1 'polypeptide(L)'
;HGYTFPCLFRIGDAGWVLLSETGVDSRYCASHLSDWTNGVYTVTFPMKEENNGNGTIEPAFSLPGATPWRTITLGKTLKPIVETTIPWNVVKPLYETKHSYRMGRSTWSWILWQDWSINYDDQVKYVDLASAMGYEYVLIDAGWDKNIGYDRMAELVKYARSKGVEVFLWYSSSGYWNDIVQSPVNKMDNYIVRKREMDWM
;
A
#
# COMPACT_ATOMS: atom_id res chain seq x y z
N HIS A 1 2.65 -21.11 0.06
CA HIS A 1 3.13 -21.26 1.40
C HIS A 1 4.48 -20.56 1.54
N GLY A 2 5.06 -20.49 2.74
CA GLY A 2 6.25 -19.71 3.01
C GLY A 2 5.94 -18.35 3.64
N TYR A 3 6.91 -17.43 3.59
CA TYR A 3 6.84 -16.15 4.29
C TYR A 3 7.11 -15.00 3.32
N THR A 4 6.19 -14.06 3.23
CA THR A 4 6.35 -12.85 2.42
C THR A 4 7.34 -11.88 3.07
N PHE A 5 8.04 -11.08 2.27
CA PHE A 5 8.86 -9.97 2.76
C PHE A 5 7.97 -8.75 3.11
N PRO A 6 8.27 -8.04 4.21
CA PRO A 6 9.31 -8.33 5.22
C PRO A 6 8.89 -9.45 6.18
N CYS A 7 9.85 -10.29 6.57
CA CYS A 7 9.65 -11.38 7.53
C CYS A 7 10.35 -11.09 8.85
N LEU A 8 9.65 -11.18 9.96
CA LEU A 8 10.20 -10.98 11.29
C LEU A 8 10.26 -12.32 12.05
N PHE A 9 11.44 -12.69 12.51
CA PHE A 9 11.67 -13.89 13.29
C PHE A 9 12.19 -13.54 14.68
N ARG A 10 11.70 -14.28 15.69
CA ARG A 10 12.29 -14.31 17.01
C ARG A 10 13.18 -15.54 17.16
N ILE A 11 14.43 -15.34 17.58
CA ILE A 11 15.39 -16.42 17.82
C ILE A 11 15.49 -16.66 19.33
N GLY A 12 14.53 -17.38 19.87
CA GLY A 12 14.45 -17.67 21.31
C GLY A 12 14.63 -16.39 22.14
N ASP A 13 15.60 -16.42 23.04
CA ASP A 13 15.97 -15.26 23.86
C ASP A 13 17.19 -14.48 23.30
N ALA A 14 17.73 -14.91 22.16
CA ALA A 14 18.87 -14.25 21.52
C ALA A 14 18.51 -12.91 20.84
N GLY A 15 17.26 -12.77 20.40
CA GLY A 15 16.79 -11.54 19.78
C GLY A 15 15.88 -11.74 18.59
N TRP A 16 15.92 -10.77 17.67
CA TRP A 16 15.05 -10.63 16.51
C TRP A 16 15.85 -10.48 15.23
N VAL A 17 15.30 -11.02 14.17
CA VAL A 17 15.83 -10.92 12.80
C VAL A 17 14.72 -10.45 11.89
N LEU A 18 14.92 -9.33 11.21
CA LEU A 18 14.07 -8.87 10.12
C LEU A 18 14.76 -9.15 8.79
N LEU A 19 14.11 -9.91 7.95
CA LEU A 19 14.51 -10.08 6.56
C LEU A 19 13.59 -9.23 5.70
N SER A 20 14.15 -8.38 4.85
CA SER A 20 13.40 -7.48 3.99
C SER A 20 13.96 -7.46 2.59
N GLU A 21 13.15 -7.05 1.63
CA GLU A 21 13.53 -6.86 0.24
C GLU A 21 13.26 -5.41 -0.17
N THR A 22 14.12 -4.82 -1.00
CA THR A 22 13.96 -3.47 -1.53
C THR A 22 14.57 -3.33 -2.91
N GLY A 23 14.14 -2.31 -3.67
CA GLY A 23 14.58 -2.12 -5.05
C GLY A 23 13.89 -3.06 -6.04
N VAL A 24 12.70 -3.53 -5.70
CA VAL A 24 11.84 -4.32 -6.59
C VAL A 24 11.27 -3.40 -7.66
N ASP A 25 11.28 -3.85 -8.90
CA ASP A 25 10.63 -3.18 -10.03
C ASP A 25 9.78 -4.15 -10.86
N SER A 26 9.12 -3.66 -11.88
CA SER A 26 8.18 -4.44 -12.70
C SER A 26 8.82 -5.61 -13.49
N ARG A 27 10.14 -5.72 -13.53
CA ARG A 27 10.88 -6.82 -14.18
C ARG A 27 11.10 -7.99 -13.25
N TYR A 28 10.81 -7.84 -11.97
CA TYR A 28 11.05 -8.85 -10.96
C TYR A 28 9.72 -9.28 -10.34
N CYS A 29 9.35 -10.55 -10.52
CA CYS A 29 8.14 -11.09 -9.90
C CYS A 29 8.28 -11.11 -8.37
N ALA A 30 7.15 -11.17 -7.66
CA ALA A 30 7.14 -11.26 -6.21
C ALA A 30 7.99 -12.45 -5.73
N SER A 31 8.83 -12.21 -4.74
CA SER A 31 9.61 -13.26 -4.09
C SER A 31 9.24 -13.38 -2.61
N HIS A 32 9.45 -14.54 -2.05
CA HIS A 32 9.20 -14.85 -0.65
C HIS A 32 10.19 -15.91 -0.13
N LEU A 33 10.19 -16.17 1.15
CA LEU A 33 10.92 -17.29 1.71
C LEU A 33 10.07 -18.56 1.66
N SER A 34 10.73 -19.67 1.36
CA SER A 34 10.11 -20.99 1.46
C SER A 34 9.67 -21.31 2.90
N ASP A 35 8.93 -22.40 3.05
CA ASP A 35 8.82 -23.06 4.34
C ASP A 35 10.20 -23.53 4.81
N TRP A 36 10.38 -23.60 6.13
CA TRP A 36 11.61 -24.10 6.71
C TRP A 36 11.83 -25.57 6.36
N THR A 37 13.00 -25.89 5.83
CA THR A 37 13.37 -27.24 5.47
C THR A 37 14.83 -27.49 5.84
N ASN A 38 15.08 -28.46 6.72
CA ASN A 38 16.43 -28.85 7.15
C ASN A 38 17.33 -27.68 7.60
N GLY A 39 16.78 -26.71 8.31
CA GLY A 39 17.54 -25.56 8.82
C GLY A 39 17.72 -24.41 7.83
N VAL A 40 17.09 -24.49 6.67
CA VAL A 40 17.27 -23.51 5.57
C VAL A 40 15.94 -22.92 5.14
N TYR A 41 15.93 -21.61 4.93
CA TYR A 41 14.95 -20.91 4.13
C TYR A 41 15.57 -20.58 2.77
N THR A 42 14.81 -20.81 1.71
CA THR A 42 15.24 -20.49 0.34
C THR A 42 14.37 -19.37 -0.22
N VAL A 43 14.95 -18.48 -0.98
CA VAL A 43 14.14 -17.51 -1.75
C VAL A 43 13.43 -18.26 -2.86
N THR A 44 12.12 -18.12 -2.89
CA THR A 44 11.24 -18.75 -3.87
C THR A 44 10.39 -17.70 -4.59
N PHE A 45 9.75 -18.11 -5.65
CA PHE A 45 8.92 -17.28 -6.50
C PHE A 45 7.47 -17.77 -6.50
N PRO A 46 6.53 -17.00 -7.06
CA PRO A 46 5.12 -17.38 -7.07
C PRO A 46 4.88 -18.76 -7.68
N MET A 47 3.90 -19.47 -7.17
CA MET A 47 3.40 -20.68 -7.82
C MET A 47 2.52 -20.28 -9.03
N LYS A 48 2.43 -21.19 -9.99
CA LYS A 48 1.69 -20.96 -11.24
C LYS A 48 0.20 -20.66 -11.01
N GLU A 49 -0.36 -21.13 -9.92
CA GLU A 49 -1.77 -20.99 -9.54
C GLU A 49 -2.05 -19.67 -8.79
N GLU A 50 -1.01 -18.99 -8.31
CA GLU A 50 -1.19 -17.73 -7.61
C GLU A 50 -1.70 -16.63 -8.57
N ASN A 51 -2.39 -15.65 -8.01
CA ASN A 51 -2.97 -14.54 -8.75
C ASN A 51 -3.84 -14.98 -9.95
N ASN A 52 -4.65 -16.05 -9.75
CA ASN A 52 -5.52 -16.64 -10.79
C ASN A 52 -4.76 -17.03 -12.08
N GLY A 53 -3.50 -17.40 -11.96
CA GLY A 53 -2.63 -17.75 -13.06
C GLY A 53 -2.14 -16.56 -13.93
N ASN A 54 -2.35 -15.34 -13.48
CA ASN A 54 -1.88 -14.14 -14.16
C ASN A 54 -0.51 -13.69 -13.65
N GLY A 55 0.29 -13.09 -14.52
CA GLY A 55 1.62 -12.62 -14.20
C GLY A 55 2.72 -13.63 -14.49
N THR A 56 3.92 -13.37 -14.01
CA THR A 56 5.10 -14.21 -14.21
C THR A 56 5.49 -14.90 -12.91
N ILE A 57 5.93 -16.14 -13.02
CA ILE A 57 6.46 -16.94 -11.92
C ILE A 57 7.99 -16.92 -11.86
N GLU A 58 8.62 -16.22 -12.79
CA GLU A 58 10.06 -16.08 -12.89
C GLU A 58 10.44 -14.62 -13.14
N PRO A 59 11.59 -14.18 -12.61
CA PRO A 59 12.11 -12.85 -12.90
C PRO A 59 12.40 -12.65 -14.39
N ALA A 60 11.96 -11.54 -14.95
CA ALA A 60 12.11 -11.21 -16.37
C ALA A 60 13.12 -10.06 -16.57
N PHE A 61 14.40 -10.29 -16.26
CA PHE A 61 15.46 -9.31 -16.50
C PHE A 61 16.61 -9.91 -17.30
N SER A 62 17.29 -9.06 -18.06
CA SER A 62 18.42 -9.47 -18.90
C SER A 62 19.73 -9.52 -18.12
N LEU A 63 20.62 -10.43 -18.50
CA LEU A 63 21.97 -10.46 -17.96
C LEU A 63 22.93 -9.66 -18.87
N PRO A 64 23.88 -8.90 -18.29
CA PRO A 64 24.13 -8.72 -16.87
C PRO A 64 23.00 -7.90 -16.21
N GLY A 65 22.63 -8.27 -14.98
CA GLY A 65 21.56 -7.63 -14.22
C GLY A 65 21.74 -7.81 -12.72
N ALA A 66 20.91 -7.14 -11.95
CA ALA A 66 20.89 -7.25 -10.49
C ALA A 66 19.50 -7.66 -10.00
N THR A 67 19.47 -8.50 -8.99
CA THR A 67 18.27 -8.81 -8.22
C THR A 67 17.94 -7.66 -7.26
N PRO A 68 16.73 -7.60 -6.71
CA PRO A 68 16.44 -6.75 -5.56
C PRO A 68 17.42 -6.99 -4.41
N TRP A 69 17.65 -5.95 -3.64
CA TRP A 69 18.44 -6.06 -2.41
C TRP A 69 17.66 -6.84 -1.36
N ARG A 70 18.33 -7.75 -0.67
CA ARG A 70 17.82 -8.39 0.52
C ARG A 70 18.60 -7.92 1.72
N THR A 71 17.89 -7.42 2.71
CA THR A 71 18.49 -6.82 3.90
C THR A 71 18.18 -7.67 5.13
N ILE A 72 19.16 -7.73 6.04
CA ILE A 72 19.03 -8.44 7.31
C ILE A 72 19.28 -7.43 8.43
N THR A 73 18.26 -7.19 9.25
CA THR A 73 18.38 -6.35 10.44
C THR A 73 18.31 -7.21 11.68
N LEU A 74 19.27 -7.06 12.58
CA LEU A 74 19.39 -7.82 13.81
C LEU A 74 19.16 -6.92 15.02
N GLY A 75 18.48 -7.43 16.03
CA GLY A 75 18.26 -6.71 17.28
C GLY A 75 18.03 -7.61 18.50
N LYS A 76 18.67 -7.30 19.62
CA LYS A 76 18.32 -7.94 20.90
C LYS A 76 16.89 -7.58 21.35
N THR A 77 16.40 -6.43 20.90
CA THR A 77 15.05 -5.93 21.14
C THR A 77 14.41 -5.57 19.79
N LEU A 78 13.13 -5.23 19.79
CA LEU A 78 12.43 -4.74 18.59
C LEU A 78 12.84 -3.33 18.17
N LYS A 79 13.49 -2.55 19.02
CA LYS A 79 13.86 -1.16 18.72
C LYS A 79 14.70 -1.02 17.44
N PRO A 80 15.83 -1.73 17.24
CA PRO A 80 16.59 -1.63 16.00
C PRO A 80 15.80 -2.11 14.78
N ILE A 81 14.84 -3.01 14.97
CA ILE A 81 13.98 -3.51 13.89
C ILE A 81 13.01 -2.41 13.42
N VAL A 82 12.36 -1.73 14.36
CA VAL A 82 11.39 -0.66 14.04
C VAL A 82 12.09 0.59 13.49
N GLU A 83 13.28 0.89 13.97
CA GLU A 83 14.06 2.09 13.59
C GLU A 83 14.96 1.88 12.36
N THR A 84 14.99 0.68 11.76
CA THR A 84 15.88 0.42 10.63
C THR A 84 15.53 1.28 9.41
N THR A 85 16.55 1.88 8.82
CA THR A 85 16.45 2.62 7.55
C THR A 85 17.20 1.93 6.42
N ILE A 86 17.78 0.75 6.67
CA ILE A 86 18.62 0.02 5.71
C ILE A 86 17.94 -0.14 4.33
N PRO A 87 16.65 -0.53 4.23
CA PRO A 87 15.99 -0.70 2.94
C PRO A 87 16.00 0.57 2.06
N TRP A 88 15.94 1.75 2.69
CA TRP A 88 16.00 3.04 1.97
C TRP A 88 17.42 3.54 1.73
N ASN A 89 18.39 3.07 2.53
CA ASN A 89 19.78 3.51 2.39
C ASN A 89 20.52 2.82 1.23
N VAL A 90 20.10 1.62 0.86
CA VAL A 90 20.76 0.82 -0.21
C VAL A 90 20.17 1.06 -1.60
N VAL A 91 19.03 1.70 -1.69
CA VAL A 91 18.34 2.00 -2.96
C VAL A 91 17.95 3.47 -3.00
N LYS A 92 18.30 4.13 -4.09
CA LYS A 92 17.82 5.51 -4.32
C LYS A 92 16.32 5.52 -4.63
N PRO A 93 15.60 6.55 -4.20
CA PRO A 93 14.20 6.75 -4.62
C PRO A 93 14.10 6.75 -6.15
N LEU A 94 13.10 6.09 -6.70
CA LEU A 94 12.82 6.13 -8.14
C LEU A 94 12.36 7.52 -8.59
N TYR A 95 11.70 8.23 -7.68
CA TYR A 95 11.17 9.57 -7.93
C TYR A 95 11.50 10.49 -6.76
N GLU A 96 11.89 11.71 -7.09
CA GLU A 96 12.02 12.78 -6.12
C GLU A 96 10.80 13.68 -6.20
N THR A 97 10.12 13.88 -5.08
CA THR A 97 8.99 14.80 -5.02
C THR A 97 9.49 16.25 -4.99
N LYS A 98 8.84 17.11 -5.77
CA LYS A 98 9.03 18.56 -5.72
C LYS A 98 8.02 19.23 -4.77
N HIS A 99 7.08 18.46 -4.22
CA HIS A 99 6.04 18.96 -3.33
C HIS A 99 6.34 18.56 -1.89
N SER A 100 6.06 19.49 -0.99
CA SER A 100 6.05 19.21 0.44
C SER A 100 4.66 18.69 0.82
N TYR A 101 4.61 17.50 1.37
CA TYR A 101 3.37 16.91 1.87
C TYR A 101 3.26 17.14 3.38
N ARG A 102 2.08 17.59 3.81
CA ARG A 102 1.80 17.75 5.22
C ARG A 102 1.48 16.37 5.83
N MET A 103 2.21 16.00 6.87
CA MET A 103 1.86 14.85 7.71
C MET A 103 0.69 15.23 8.61
N GLY A 104 -0.22 14.27 8.87
CA GLY A 104 -1.38 14.58 9.68
C GLY A 104 -2.17 13.36 10.11
N ARG A 105 -3.24 13.61 10.86
CA ARG A 105 -4.18 12.63 11.36
C ARG A 105 -5.40 12.60 10.46
N SER A 106 -6.01 11.44 10.33
CA SER A 106 -7.21 11.25 9.51
C SER A 106 -8.35 10.66 10.33
N THR A 107 -9.56 11.10 10.06
CA THR A 107 -10.77 10.33 10.40
C THR A 107 -11.02 9.29 9.30
N TRP A 108 -11.65 8.19 9.67
CA TRP A 108 -11.97 7.10 8.77
C TRP A 108 -13.24 6.38 9.23
N SER A 109 -14.31 6.55 8.50
CA SER A 109 -15.65 6.07 8.89
C SER A 109 -15.75 4.55 8.90
N TRP A 110 -15.06 3.90 7.98
CA TRP A 110 -15.10 2.45 7.81
C TRP A 110 -14.73 1.67 9.07
N ILE A 111 -13.82 2.17 9.89
CA ILE A 111 -13.41 1.50 11.15
C ILE A 111 -14.60 1.27 12.10
N LEU A 112 -15.54 2.21 12.15
CA LEU A 112 -16.70 2.12 13.06
C LEU A 112 -17.97 1.64 12.36
N TRP A 113 -18.23 2.14 11.15
CA TRP A 113 -19.51 1.97 10.47
C TRP A 113 -19.43 1.11 9.21
N GLN A 114 -18.23 0.59 8.88
CA GLN A 114 -17.98 -0.29 7.73
C GLN A 114 -18.47 0.31 6.39
N ASP A 115 -18.75 -0.53 5.41
CA ASP A 115 -19.12 -0.14 4.04
C ASP A 115 -20.37 0.73 3.96
N TRP A 116 -21.30 0.60 4.93
CA TRP A 116 -22.52 1.40 4.98
C TRP A 116 -22.28 2.90 5.14
N SER A 117 -21.14 3.26 5.69
CA SER A 117 -20.74 4.65 5.88
C SER A 117 -20.24 5.35 4.61
N ILE A 118 -20.00 4.59 3.54
CA ILE A 118 -19.49 5.17 2.30
C ILE A 118 -20.66 5.76 1.51
N ASN A 119 -21.20 6.84 2.04
CA ASN A 119 -22.23 7.66 1.46
C ASN A 119 -21.98 9.14 1.80
N TYR A 120 -22.55 10.06 1.05
CA TYR A 120 -22.29 11.49 1.18
C TYR A 120 -22.54 12.03 2.60
N ASP A 121 -23.70 11.72 3.17
CA ASP A 121 -24.16 12.32 4.44
C ASP A 121 -23.30 11.85 5.64
N ASP A 122 -22.88 10.61 5.63
CA ASP A 122 -21.99 10.09 6.66
C ASP A 122 -20.58 10.63 6.51
N GLN A 123 -20.09 10.79 5.29
CA GLN A 123 -18.78 11.40 5.06
C GLN A 123 -18.75 12.87 5.50
N VAL A 124 -19.84 13.64 5.34
CA VAL A 124 -19.96 14.99 5.90
C VAL A 124 -19.75 14.97 7.41
N LYS A 125 -20.34 14.02 8.14
CA LYS A 125 -20.15 13.89 9.60
C LYS A 125 -18.68 13.63 9.98
N TYR A 126 -18.00 12.82 9.19
CA TYR A 126 -16.56 12.51 9.43
C TYR A 126 -15.64 13.68 9.05
N VAL A 127 -16.02 14.48 8.06
CA VAL A 127 -15.33 15.77 7.78
C VAL A 127 -15.52 16.72 8.96
N ASP A 128 -16.73 16.88 9.48
CA ASP A 128 -17.00 17.73 10.63
C ASP A 128 -16.29 17.24 11.89
N LEU A 129 -16.22 15.93 12.09
CA LEU A 129 -15.46 15.32 13.18
C LEU A 129 -13.95 15.63 13.03
N ALA A 130 -13.39 15.45 11.83
CA ALA A 130 -11.98 15.77 11.58
C ALA A 130 -11.68 17.25 11.88
N SER A 131 -12.52 18.15 11.40
CA SER A 131 -12.41 19.57 11.66
C SER A 131 -12.50 19.91 13.14
N ALA A 132 -13.48 19.35 13.86
CA ALA A 132 -13.68 19.58 15.29
C ALA A 132 -12.49 19.05 16.14
N MET A 133 -11.86 17.95 15.72
CA MET A 133 -10.69 17.37 16.37
C MET A 133 -9.37 18.04 15.94
N GLY A 134 -9.39 18.96 15.01
CA GLY A 134 -8.19 19.57 14.44
C GLY A 134 -7.35 18.55 13.67
N TYR A 135 -7.98 17.58 13.03
CA TYR A 135 -7.31 16.63 12.13
C TYR A 135 -7.20 17.21 10.73
N GLU A 136 -6.13 16.82 10.07
CA GLU A 136 -5.75 17.35 8.77
C GLU A 136 -6.53 16.70 7.62
N TYR A 137 -6.99 15.45 7.82
CA TYR A 137 -7.50 14.61 6.74
C TYR A 137 -8.77 13.85 7.12
N VAL A 138 -9.50 13.47 6.10
CA VAL A 138 -10.51 12.40 6.13
C VAL A 138 -10.17 11.37 5.04
N LEU A 139 -10.23 10.08 5.38
CA LEU A 139 -10.11 9.00 4.42
C LEU A 139 -11.51 8.48 4.05
N ILE A 140 -11.83 8.52 2.77
CA ILE A 140 -13.04 7.95 2.20
C ILE A 140 -12.67 6.64 1.52
N ASP A 141 -13.23 5.56 2.03
CA ASP A 141 -12.88 4.19 1.67
C ASP A 141 -13.54 3.73 0.37
N ALA A 142 -13.30 2.49 -0.01
CA ALA A 142 -13.78 1.83 -1.21
C ALA A 142 -15.29 1.98 -1.42
N GLY A 143 -15.71 2.02 -2.68
CA GLY A 143 -17.12 2.15 -3.05
C GLY A 143 -17.62 3.59 -3.23
N TRP A 144 -16.79 4.58 -2.96
CA TRP A 144 -17.18 5.99 -3.07
C TRP A 144 -17.63 6.38 -4.48
N ASP A 145 -17.02 5.79 -5.52
CA ASP A 145 -17.34 6.05 -6.93
C ASP A 145 -18.76 5.61 -7.31
N LYS A 146 -19.27 4.56 -6.68
CA LYS A 146 -20.63 4.04 -6.89
C LYS A 146 -21.65 4.69 -5.96
N ASN A 147 -21.30 4.85 -4.69
CA ASN A 147 -22.23 5.25 -3.65
C ASN A 147 -22.37 6.78 -3.55
N ILE A 148 -21.32 7.53 -3.87
CA ILE A 148 -21.29 9.00 -3.86
C ILE A 148 -21.22 9.54 -5.29
N GLY A 149 -20.35 8.98 -6.11
CA GLY A 149 -20.10 9.42 -7.48
C GLY A 149 -19.17 10.63 -7.56
N TYR A 150 -18.62 10.86 -8.73
CA TYR A 150 -17.56 11.85 -8.96
C TYR A 150 -18.02 13.31 -8.70
N ASP A 151 -19.20 13.68 -9.17
CA ASP A 151 -19.70 15.05 -9.01
C ASP A 151 -19.94 15.38 -7.54
N ARG A 152 -20.64 14.51 -6.83
CA ARG A 152 -20.88 14.71 -5.40
C ARG A 152 -19.61 14.57 -4.56
N MET A 153 -18.66 13.76 -5.01
CA MET A 153 -17.35 13.70 -4.36
C MET A 153 -16.61 15.03 -4.51
N ALA A 154 -16.65 15.67 -5.67
CA ALA A 154 -16.09 17.01 -5.86
C ALA A 154 -16.73 18.06 -4.95
N GLU A 155 -18.05 17.97 -4.72
CA GLU A 155 -18.76 18.82 -3.74
C GLU A 155 -18.28 18.55 -2.31
N LEU A 156 -18.14 17.27 -1.94
CA LEU A 156 -17.64 16.87 -0.62
C LEU A 156 -16.21 17.35 -0.36
N VAL A 157 -15.32 17.27 -1.36
CA VAL A 157 -13.96 17.80 -1.27
C VAL A 157 -13.97 19.30 -1.05
N LYS A 158 -14.82 20.07 -1.77
CA LYS A 158 -14.99 21.50 -1.54
C LYS A 158 -15.48 21.80 -0.13
N TYR A 159 -16.42 21.02 0.36
CA TYR A 159 -16.90 21.13 1.73
C TYR A 159 -15.79 20.87 2.74
N ALA A 160 -15.06 19.77 2.60
CA ALA A 160 -13.95 19.42 3.47
C ALA A 160 -12.89 20.52 3.53
N ARG A 161 -12.49 21.06 2.37
CA ARG A 161 -11.55 22.18 2.28
C ARG A 161 -12.06 23.44 2.96
N SER A 162 -13.36 23.74 2.88
CA SER A 162 -13.97 24.87 3.63
C SER A 162 -13.88 24.72 5.15
N LYS A 163 -13.70 23.48 5.63
CA LYS A 163 -13.50 23.12 7.04
C LYS A 163 -12.02 22.96 7.44
N GLY A 164 -11.11 23.19 6.50
CA GLY A 164 -9.67 23.01 6.72
C GLY A 164 -9.20 21.56 6.70
N VAL A 165 -10.00 20.66 6.11
CA VAL A 165 -9.73 19.23 6.02
C VAL A 165 -9.48 18.84 4.57
N GLU A 166 -8.41 18.08 4.32
CA GLU A 166 -8.12 17.48 3.01
C GLU A 166 -8.66 16.04 2.95
N VAL A 167 -8.87 15.53 1.73
CA VAL A 167 -9.52 14.23 1.50
C VAL A 167 -8.54 13.25 0.88
N PHE A 168 -8.47 12.05 1.46
CA PHE A 168 -7.89 10.88 0.82
C PHE A 168 -8.99 10.02 0.23
N LEU A 169 -8.79 9.56 -1.00
CA LEU A 169 -9.68 8.62 -1.66
C LEU A 169 -9.02 7.26 -1.82
N TRP A 170 -9.76 6.22 -1.49
CA TRP A 170 -9.31 4.86 -1.73
C TRP A 170 -9.43 4.47 -3.21
N TYR A 171 -8.40 3.81 -3.73
CA TYR A 171 -8.38 3.17 -5.05
C TYR A 171 -7.76 1.78 -4.93
N SER A 172 -8.32 0.79 -5.66
CA SER A 172 -7.61 -0.46 -5.85
C SER A 172 -6.40 -0.24 -6.76
N SER A 173 -5.22 -0.61 -6.27
CA SER A 173 -4.00 -0.62 -7.09
C SER A 173 -3.91 -1.87 -7.98
N SER A 174 -4.77 -2.85 -7.76
CA SER A 174 -4.83 -4.09 -8.50
C SER A 174 -5.50 -3.89 -9.86
N GLY A 175 -5.06 -4.62 -10.87
CA GLY A 175 -5.66 -4.64 -12.18
C GLY A 175 -6.78 -5.69 -12.31
N TYR A 176 -7.20 -5.91 -13.54
CA TYR A 176 -8.28 -6.85 -13.90
C TYR A 176 -8.01 -8.32 -13.51
N TRP A 177 -6.78 -8.63 -13.16
CA TRP A 177 -6.34 -9.99 -12.86
C TRP A 177 -6.70 -10.49 -11.46
N ASN A 178 -7.29 -9.66 -10.61
CA ASN A 178 -7.65 -10.09 -9.26
C ASN A 178 -9.15 -9.94 -8.98
N ASP A 179 -9.60 -10.62 -7.94
CA ASP A 179 -11.00 -10.76 -7.57
C ASP A 179 -11.49 -9.65 -6.61
N ILE A 180 -10.75 -8.55 -6.47
CA ILE A 180 -11.17 -7.44 -5.63
C ILE A 180 -12.44 -6.81 -6.21
N VAL A 181 -13.50 -6.85 -5.43
CA VAL A 181 -14.81 -6.31 -5.81
C VAL A 181 -15.00 -4.85 -5.38
N GLN A 182 -14.16 -4.37 -4.44
CA GLN A 182 -14.21 -3.01 -3.94
C GLN A 182 -13.77 -2.02 -5.02
N SER A 183 -14.64 -1.07 -5.31
CA SER A 183 -14.37 -0.03 -6.30
C SER A 183 -13.80 1.26 -5.68
N PRO A 184 -13.11 2.14 -6.42
CA PRO A 184 -12.80 2.06 -7.85
C PRO A 184 -11.76 0.99 -8.19
N VAL A 185 -12.07 0.16 -9.18
CA VAL A 185 -11.18 -0.90 -9.70
C VAL A 185 -10.75 -0.57 -11.14
N ASN A 186 -9.65 -1.20 -11.59
CA ASN A 186 -9.13 -1.07 -12.96
C ASN A 186 -8.80 0.38 -13.36
N LYS A 187 -8.41 1.20 -12.37
CA LYS A 187 -8.04 2.61 -12.59
C LYS A 187 -6.52 2.81 -12.59
N MET A 188 -5.77 1.96 -11.88
CA MET A 188 -4.35 2.16 -11.63
C MET A 188 -3.44 1.35 -12.55
N ASP A 189 -3.90 0.30 -13.18
CA ASP A 189 -3.14 -0.59 -14.06
C ASP A 189 -2.89 -0.01 -15.46
N ASN A 190 -3.82 0.77 -16.01
CA ASN A 190 -3.67 1.40 -17.32
C ASN A 190 -3.20 2.85 -17.17
N TYR A 191 -2.09 3.20 -17.84
CA TYR A 191 -1.51 4.55 -17.73
C TYR A 191 -2.48 5.68 -18.10
N ILE A 192 -3.23 5.52 -19.19
CA ILE A 192 -4.15 6.58 -19.68
C ILE A 192 -5.31 6.77 -18.70
N VAL A 193 -5.86 5.66 -18.21
CA VAL A 193 -6.95 5.69 -17.23
C VAL A 193 -6.44 6.29 -15.92
N ARG A 194 -5.30 5.81 -15.42
CA ARG A 194 -4.68 6.34 -14.19
C ARG A 194 -4.40 7.83 -14.29
N LYS A 195 -3.82 8.28 -15.42
CA LYS A 195 -3.56 9.72 -15.60
C LYS A 195 -4.84 10.55 -15.56
N ARG A 196 -5.92 10.08 -16.18
CA ARG A 196 -7.22 10.77 -16.14
C ARG A 196 -7.79 10.87 -14.72
N GLU A 197 -7.68 9.79 -13.93
CA GLU A 197 -8.11 9.79 -12.54
C GLU A 197 -7.27 10.76 -11.69
N MET A 198 -5.94 10.76 -11.88
CA MET A 198 -5.04 11.69 -11.17
C MET A 198 -5.29 13.15 -11.55
N ASP A 199 -5.55 13.43 -12.83
CA ASP A 199 -5.86 14.78 -13.30
C ASP A 199 -7.23 15.29 -12.76
N TRP A 200 -8.16 14.37 -12.46
CA TRP A 200 -9.45 14.71 -11.86
C TRP A 200 -9.33 15.02 -10.36
N MET A 201 -8.47 14.32 -9.61
CA MET A 201 -8.24 14.54 -8.18
C MET A 201 -7.55 15.87 -7.91
#